data_4120d1e1ca865d2c93759b59b6c9c007
#
_entry.id   4120d1e1ca865d2c93759b59b6c9c007
#
_cell.length_a   1.000
_cell.length_b   1.000
_cell.length_c   1.000
_cell.angle_alpha   90.00
_cell.angle_beta   90.00
_cell.angle_gamma   90.00
#
_symmetry.space_group_name_H-M   'P 1'
#
loop_
_entity.id
_entity.type
_entity.pdbx_description
1 polymer ?
#
loop_
_entity_poly.entity_id
_entity_poly.type
_entity_poly.pdbx_seq_one_letter_code
_entity_poly.pdbx_strand_id
1 'polypeptide(L)'
;AASAIVTAHELGHQRPRSPGWRLARLLLFSINYPHFTTEHNHNHHRNVATDEDPASARVEEGIWSFWLRTIPGQFSSSVRIHNKKGRTGLSNPSWRGLLIQISTFAVLIVAYLSGYKQAASIAIGWFVLSSIAILTLEYVNYIRHWGLRRDDSDKKFQAEHAWNTEAKWSRWSLLELTRHSDHHLRASVPFWKLRPHPDAPTLPSGYYACWWPCLX
;
A
#
# COMPACT_ATOMS: atom_id res chain seq x y z
N ALA A 1 -10.34 6.67 6.59
CA ALA A 1 -9.81 6.03 5.38
C ALA A 1 -8.34 5.63 5.58
N ALA A 2 -7.44 6.54 5.96
CA ALA A 2 -6.02 6.23 6.16
C ALA A 2 -5.81 5.12 7.21
N SER A 3 -6.53 5.17 8.33
CA SER A 3 -6.44 4.15 9.37
C SER A 3 -6.83 2.76 8.84
N ALA A 4 -7.76 2.69 7.89
CA ALA A 4 -8.17 1.42 7.31
C ALA A 4 -7.00 0.74 6.59
N ILE A 5 -6.15 1.52 5.90
CA ILE A 5 -4.98 0.97 5.18
C ILE A 5 -3.95 0.40 6.16
N VAL A 6 -3.62 1.15 7.21
CA VAL A 6 -2.62 0.72 8.20
C VAL A 6 -3.07 -0.58 8.87
N THR A 7 -4.34 -0.64 9.27
CA THR A 7 -4.95 -1.85 9.85
C THR A 7 -4.96 -2.99 8.83
N ALA A 8 -5.35 -2.70 7.59
CA ALA A 8 -5.41 -3.72 6.53
C ALA A 8 -4.02 -4.25 6.16
N HIS A 9 -3.01 -3.39 6.18
CA HIS A 9 -1.61 -3.79 5.95
C HIS A 9 -1.20 -4.82 7.00
N GLU A 10 -1.37 -4.49 8.28
CA GLU A 10 -1.00 -5.38 9.40
C GLU A 10 -1.77 -6.71 9.34
N LEU A 11 -3.09 -6.64 9.19
CA LEU A 11 -3.93 -7.84 9.13
C LEU A 11 -3.69 -8.65 7.85
N GLY A 12 -3.22 -8.01 6.80
CA GLY A 12 -2.92 -8.65 5.52
C GLY A 12 -1.77 -9.65 5.59
N HIS A 13 -0.90 -9.53 6.61
CA HIS A 13 0.19 -10.48 6.85
C HIS A 13 -0.27 -11.74 7.59
N GLN A 14 -1.49 -11.75 8.12
CA GLN A 14 -2.00 -12.93 8.81
C GLN A 14 -2.26 -14.09 7.83
N ARG A 15 -2.39 -15.28 8.40
CA ARG A 15 -2.68 -16.50 7.62
C ARG A 15 -3.88 -16.27 6.69
N PRO A 16 -3.75 -16.58 5.39
CA PRO A 16 -4.86 -16.44 4.46
C PRO A 16 -6.15 -17.13 4.94
N ARG A 17 -7.27 -16.44 4.75
CA ARG A 17 -8.61 -16.86 5.15
C ARG A 17 -8.91 -16.76 6.65
N SER A 18 -7.94 -16.33 7.49
CA SER A 18 -8.24 -16.02 8.90
C SER A 18 -9.23 -14.84 8.99
N PRO A 19 -9.90 -14.65 10.13
CA PRO A 19 -10.80 -13.49 10.30
C PRO A 19 -10.09 -12.15 10.07
N GLY A 20 -8.88 -11.99 10.58
CA GLY A 20 -8.11 -10.74 10.37
C GLY A 20 -7.77 -10.53 8.89
N TRP A 21 -7.32 -11.58 8.20
CA TRP A 21 -7.05 -11.48 6.76
C TRP A 21 -8.30 -11.08 5.97
N ARG A 22 -9.48 -11.64 6.34
CA ARG A 22 -10.75 -11.29 5.67
C ARG A 22 -11.12 -9.84 5.94
N LEU A 23 -10.91 -9.38 7.18
CA LEU A 23 -11.16 -7.99 7.54
C LEU A 23 -10.24 -7.06 6.74
N ALA A 24 -8.95 -7.41 6.60
CA ALA A 24 -8.02 -6.64 5.75
C ALA A 24 -8.58 -6.44 4.34
N ARG A 25 -9.11 -7.52 3.75
CA ARG A 25 -9.68 -7.48 2.40
C ARG A 25 -10.89 -6.55 2.31
N LEU A 26 -11.76 -6.58 3.33
CA LEU A 26 -12.93 -5.69 3.40
C LEU A 26 -12.50 -4.23 3.52
N LEU A 27 -11.53 -3.95 4.39
CA LEU A 27 -11.00 -2.60 4.56
C LEU A 27 -10.39 -2.06 3.27
N LEU A 28 -9.61 -2.89 2.57
CA LEU A 28 -9.01 -2.49 1.28
C LEU A 28 -10.07 -2.30 0.19
N PHE A 29 -11.11 -3.10 0.24
CA PHE A 29 -12.23 -2.95 -0.69
C PHE A 29 -12.94 -1.61 -0.46
N SER A 30 -13.13 -1.21 0.81
CA SER A 30 -13.82 0.04 1.15
C SER A 30 -13.07 1.29 0.68
N ILE A 31 -11.78 1.18 0.39
CA ILE A 31 -10.95 2.29 -0.10
C ILE A 31 -10.49 2.07 -1.56
N ASN A 32 -11.17 1.22 -2.30
CA ASN A 32 -10.89 0.96 -3.72
C ASN A 32 -9.49 0.42 -4.02
N TYR A 33 -8.85 -0.31 -3.08
CA TYR A 33 -7.49 -0.84 -3.26
C TYR A 33 -7.39 -2.34 -2.92
N PRO A 34 -8.30 -3.20 -3.42
CA PRO A 34 -8.40 -4.61 -2.99
C PRO A 34 -7.21 -5.48 -3.40
N HIS A 35 -6.40 -5.04 -4.36
CA HIS A 35 -5.24 -5.80 -4.84
C HIS A 35 -4.02 -5.68 -3.93
N PHE A 36 -4.01 -4.70 -3.01
CA PHE A 36 -2.84 -4.33 -2.19
C PHE A 36 -2.23 -5.54 -1.47
N THR A 37 -3.03 -6.32 -0.71
CA THR A 37 -2.50 -7.46 0.06
C THR A 37 -1.72 -8.45 -0.83
N THR A 38 -2.21 -8.68 -2.07
CA THR A 38 -1.55 -9.63 -2.98
C THR A 38 -0.21 -9.05 -3.43
N GLU A 39 -0.23 -7.83 -3.88
CA GLU A 39 0.97 -7.15 -4.38
C GLU A 39 2.00 -7.00 -3.26
N HIS A 40 1.57 -6.46 -2.13
CA HIS A 40 2.44 -6.18 -0.99
C HIS A 40 3.15 -7.45 -0.48
N ASN A 41 2.38 -8.53 -0.25
CA ASN A 41 2.95 -9.74 0.34
C ASN A 41 3.77 -10.58 -0.66
N HIS A 42 3.47 -10.52 -1.96
CA HIS A 42 4.09 -11.43 -2.93
C HIS A 42 5.04 -10.75 -3.92
N ASN A 43 5.04 -9.41 -3.98
CA ASN A 43 5.97 -8.67 -4.81
C ASN A 43 6.81 -7.70 -3.97
N HIS A 44 6.17 -6.72 -3.32
CA HIS A 44 6.87 -5.66 -2.58
C HIS A 44 7.88 -6.24 -1.57
N HIS A 45 7.45 -7.10 -0.65
CA HIS A 45 8.36 -7.70 0.35
C HIS A 45 9.54 -8.45 -0.27
N ARG A 46 9.36 -8.99 -1.46
CA ARG A 46 10.42 -9.73 -2.14
C ARG A 46 11.38 -8.80 -2.89
N ASN A 47 10.82 -7.82 -3.58
CA ASN A 47 11.52 -7.02 -4.59
C ASN A 47 11.74 -5.56 -4.15
N VAL A 48 11.44 -5.21 -2.90
CA VAL A 48 11.62 -3.84 -2.40
C VAL A 48 13.02 -3.33 -2.69
N ALA A 49 13.13 -2.06 -3.07
CA ALA A 49 14.36 -1.37 -3.45
C ALA A 49 14.99 -1.89 -4.77
N THR A 50 14.18 -2.55 -5.63
CA THR A 50 14.59 -2.92 -7.00
C THR A 50 13.61 -2.33 -8.01
N ASP A 51 13.95 -2.38 -9.29
CA ASP A 51 13.07 -1.88 -10.37
C ASP A 51 11.80 -2.74 -10.57
N GLU A 52 11.81 -3.97 -10.06
CA GLU A 52 10.66 -4.87 -10.14
C GLU A 52 9.55 -4.51 -9.17
N ASP A 53 9.86 -3.66 -8.17
CA ASP A 53 8.89 -3.23 -7.17
C ASP A 53 8.30 -1.87 -7.55
N PRO A 54 7.02 -1.80 -7.97
CA PRO A 54 6.40 -0.51 -8.28
C PRO A 54 6.27 0.39 -7.04
N ALA A 55 6.26 -0.17 -5.83
CA ALA A 55 6.09 0.61 -4.60
C ALA A 55 7.40 1.19 -4.04
N SER A 56 8.55 0.88 -4.67
CA SER A 56 9.83 1.52 -4.32
C SER A 56 10.06 2.73 -5.20
N ALA A 57 10.30 3.89 -4.60
CA ALA A 57 10.63 5.11 -5.34
C ALA A 57 12.03 4.98 -5.94
N ARG A 58 12.17 5.47 -7.17
CA ARG A 58 13.47 5.46 -7.87
C ARG A 58 14.31 6.64 -7.41
N VAL A 59 15.61 6.55 -7.65
CA VAL A 59 16.52 7.67 -7.40
C VAL A 59 16.06 8.87 -8.24
N GLU A 60 16.00 10.02 -7.63
CA GLU A 60 15.58 11.29 -8.27
C GLU A 60 14.13 11.31 -8.78
N GLU A 61 13.33 10.29 -8.46
CA GLU A 61 11.91 10.28 -8.86
C GLU A 61 11.10 11.20 -7.94
N GLY A 62 10.43 12.19 -8.53
CA GLY A 62 9.51 13.05 -7.78
C GLY A 62 8.19 12.34 -7.44
N ILE A 63 7.53 12.78 -6.39
CA ILE A 63 6.33 12.11 -5.86
C ILE A 63 5.19 12.03 -6.90
N TRP A 64 5.04 13.04 -7.75
CA TRP A 64 3.97 13.05 -8.76
C TRP A 64 4.16 11.94 -9.80
N SER A 65 5.39 11.78 -10.32
CA SER A 65 5.71 10.71 -11.26
C SER A 65 5.63 9.35 -10.57
N PHE A 66 6.05 9.28 -9.31
CA PHE A 66 5.92 8.05 -8.51
C PHE A 66 4.45 7.62 -8.42
N TRP A 67 3.53 8.52 -8.04
CA TRP A 67 2.10 8.18 -7.93
C TRP A 67 1.53 7.66 -9.24
N LEU A 68 1.87 8.32 -10.36
CA LEU A 68 1.37 7.91 -11.69
C LEU A 68 1.93 6.54 -12.10
N ARG A 69 3.10 6.16 -11.62
CA ARG A 69 3.75 4.88 -11.90
C ARG A 69 3.31 3.78 -10.93
N THR A 70 3.33 4.09 -9.63
CA THR A 70 3.15 3.06 -8.59
C THR A 70 1.72 2.51 -8.57
N ILE A 71 0.70 3.38 -8.67
CA ILE A 71 -0.70 2.95 -8.53
C ILE A 71 -1.09 1.92 -9.61
N PRO A 72 -0.94 2.22 -10.92
CA PRO A 72 -1.23 1.18 -11.91
C PRO A 72 -0.20 0.04 -11.91
N GLY A 73 1.04 0.32 -11.51
CA GLY A 73 2.10 -0.69 -11.42
C GLY A 73 1.77 -1.79 -10.41
N GLN A 74 1.30 -1.41 -9.23
CA GLN A 74 0.91 -2.38 -8.20
C GLN A 74 -0.30 -3.22 -8.64
N PHE A 75 -1.28 -2.59 -9.30
CA PHE A 75 -2.41 -3.34 -9.86
C PHE A 75 -1.92 -4.36 -10.87
N SER A 76 -1.08 -3.93 -11.82
CA SER A 76 -0.52 -4.80 -12.87
C SER A 76 0.31 -5.94 -12.27
N SER A 77 1.10 -5.64 -11.25
CA SER A 77 1.89 -6.64 -10.49
C SER A 77 0.97 -7.70 -9.88
N SER A 78 -0.09 -7.26 -9.20
CA SER A 78 -1.07 -8.17 -8.59
C SER A 78 -1.74 -9.07 -9.65
N VAL A 79 -2.08 -8.51 -10.80
CA VAL A 79 -2.65 -9.28 -11.92
C VAL A 79 -1.65 -10.35 -12.36
N ARG A 80 -0.37 -9.97 -12.57
CA ARG A 80 0.68 -10.92 -12.99
C ARG A 80 0.87 -12.04 -11.98
N ILE A 81 0.84 -11.73 -10.67
CA ILE A 81 0.98 -12.73 -9.60
C ILE A 81 -0.13 -13.79 -9.72
N HIS A 82 -1.37 -13.35 -9.91
CA HIS A 82 -2.49 -14.29 -10.04
C HIS A 82 -2.44 -15.07 -11.35
N ASN A 83 -2.04 -14.41 -12.45
CA ASN A 83 -1.91 -15.10 -13.74
C ASN A 83 -0.86 -16.23 -13.68
N LYS A 84 0.27 -15.99 -13.00
CA LYS A 84 1.31 -17.03 -12.78
C LYS A 84 0.76 -18.22 -11.98
N LYS A 85 -0.32 -18.03 -11.21
CA LYS A 85 -0.99 -19.10 -10.46
C LYS A 85 -2.17 -19.69 -11.25
N GLY A 86 -2.25 -19.46 -12.56
CA GLY A 86 -3.30 -19.96 -13.44
C GLY A 86 -4.66 -19.28 -13.29
N ARG A 87 -4.72 -18.13 -12.61
CA ARG A 87 -5.97 -17.40 -12.41
C ARG A 87 -6.01 -16.20 -13.36
N THR A 88 -6.63 -16.41 -14.52
CA THR A 88 -6.70 -15.40 -15.60
C THR A 88 -8.14 -14.88 -15.79
N GLY A 89 -8.29 -13.78 -16.49
CA GLY A 89 -9.61 -13.18 -16.75
C GLY A 89 -10.40 -12.99 -15.48
N LEU A 90 -11.65 -13.39 -15.47
CA LEU A 90 -12.54 -13.26 -14.30
C LEU A 90 -12.20 -14.22 -13.16
N SER A 91 -11.34 -15.22 -13.38
CA SER A 91 -10.86 -16.05 -12.27
C SER A 91 -9.76 -15.30 -11.46
N ASN A 92 -9.21 -14.20 -11.99
CA ASN A 92 -8.19 -13.39 -11.33
C ASN A 92 -8.84 -12.45 -10.31
N PRO A 93 -8.50 -12.57 -9.01
CA PRO A 93 -9.12 -11.74 -7.98
C PRO A 93 -8.90 -10.24 -8.15
N SER A 94 -7.80 -9.81 -8.80
CA SER A 94 -7.57 -8.37 -9.04
C SER A 94 -8.58 -7.82 -10.02
N TRP A 95 -8.84 -8.53 -11.12
CA TRP A 95 -9.86 -8.13 -12.10
C TRP A 95 -11.27 -8.19 -11.48
N ARG A 96 -11.57 -9.22 -10.69
CA ARG A 96 -12.87 -9.29 -10.01
C ARG A 96 -13.06 -8.11 -9.05
N GLY A 97 -12.01 -7.77 -8.28
CA GLY A 97 -12.06 -6.63 -7.36
C GLY A 97 -12.39 -5.34 -8.10
N LEU A 98 -11.68 -5.09 -9.20
CA LEU A 98 -11.91 -3.91 -10.03
C LEU A 98 -13.33 -3.91 -10.61
N LEU A 99 -13.78 -5.04 -11.13
CA LEU A 99 -15.13 -5.14 -11.70
C LEU A 99 -16.21 -4.85 -10.66
N ILE A 100 -16.07 -5.40 -9.44
CA ILE A 100 -17.04 -5.13 -8.37
C ILE A 100 -17.05 -3.63 -8.04
N GLN A 101 -15.89 -2.97 -7.97
CA GLN A 101 -15.82 -1.53 -7.72
C GLN A 101 -16.52 -0.73 -8.81
N ILE A 102 -16.23 -1.04 -10.08
CA ILE A 102 -16.87 -0.38 -11.22
C ILE A 102 -18.39 -0.59 -11.15
N SER A 103 -18.84 -1.82 -10.87
CA SER A 103 -20.26 -2.14 -10.76
C SER A 103 -20.92 -1.37 -9.60
N THR A 104 -20.23 -1.23 -8.47
CA THR A 104 -20.77 -0.45 -7.34
C THR A 104 -20.98 1.02 -7.74
N PHE A 105 -19.99 1.63 -8.42
CA PHE A 105 -20.15 2.99 -8.91
C PHE A 105 -21.27 3.09 -9.94
N ALA A 106 -21.40 2.10 -10.84
CA ALA A 106 -22.49 2.07 -11.82
C ALA A 106 -23.86 2.01 -11.13
N VAL A 107 -24.00 1.19 -10.08
CA VAL A 107 -25.24 1.11 -9.28
C VAL A 107 -25.56 2.47 -8.65
N LEU A 108 -24.57 3.17 -8.11
CA LEU A 108 -24.78 4.51 -7.53
C LEU A 108 -25.22 5.52 -8.59
N ILE A 109 -24.66 5.44 -9.80
CA ILE A 109 -25.04 6.30 -10.93
C ILE A 109 -26.50 6.02 -11.31
N VAL A 110 -26.88 4.75 -11.45
CA VAL A 110 -28.25 4.36 -11.79
C VAL A 110 -29.22 4.86 -10.69
N ALA A 111 -28.87 4.65 -9.42
CA ALA A 111 -29.70 5.13 -8.31
C ALA A 111 -29.91 6.66 -8.37
N TYR A 112 -28.85 7.40 -8.67
CA TYR A 112 -28.94 8.87 -8.84
C TYR A 112 -29.89 9.24 -9.98
N LEU A 113 -29.74 8.60 -11.12
CA LEU A 113 -30.59 8.86 -12.28
C LEU A 113 -32.05 8.46 -12.04
N SER A 114 -32.28 7.47 -11.16
CA SER A 114 -33.63 7.04 -10.76
C SER A 114 -34.25 7.92 -9.66
N GLY A 115 -33.59 9.01 -9.29
CA GLY A 115 -34.14 9.99 -8.35
C GLY A 115 -33.54 9.97 -6.93
N TYR A 116 -32.71 8.98 -6.59
CA TYR A 116 -32.07 8.93 -5.27
C TYR A 116 -30.83 9.84 -5.27
N LYS A 117 -31.07 11.14 -5.02
CA LYS A 117 -30.03 12.18 -5.19
C LYS A 117 -28.84 11.99 -4.25
N GLN A 118 -29.04 11.39 -3.07
CA GLN A 118 -27.95 11.11 -2.13
C GLN A 118 -26.88 10.17 -2.70
N ALA A 119 -27.22 9.35 -3.69
CA ALA A 119 -26.27 8.44 -4.32
C ALA A 119 -25.05 9.18 -4.92
N ALA A 120 -25.25 10.41 -5.43
CA ALA A 120 -24.15 11.23 -5.95
C ALA A 120 -23.16 11.58 -4.82
N SER A 121 -23.66 12.05 -3.67
CA SER A 121 -22.82 12.39 -2.52
C SER A 121 -22.06 11.16 -1.99
N ILE A 122 -22.73 10.00 -1.98
CA ILE A 122 -22.11 8.75 -1.56
C ILE A 122 -20.96 8.38 -2.53
N ALA A 123 -21.21 8.44 -3.84
CA ALA A 123 -20.20 8.10 -4.85
C ALA A 123 -19.00 9.06 -4.78
N ILE A 124 -19.27 10.36 -4.73
CA ILE A 124 -18.22 11.38 -4.64
C ILE A 124 -17.42 11.22 -3.35
N GLY A 125 -18.11 11.09 -2.23
CA GLY A 125 -17.47 10.91 -0.93
C GLY A 125 -16.57 9.67 -0.90
N TRP A 126 -17.10 8.56 -1.41
CA TRP A 126 -16.32 7.32 -1.48
C TRP A 126 -15.10 7.47 -2.38
N PHE A 127 -15.25 8.09 -3.56
CA PHE A 127 -14.14 8.33 -4.48
C PHE A 127 -13.07 9.21 -3.83
N VAL A 128 -13.47 10.36 -3.24
CA VAL A 128 -12.53 11.31 -2.63
C VAL A 128 -11.80 10.67 -1.45
N LEU A 129 -12.52 10.01 -0.55
CA LEU A 129 -11.90 9.38 0.63
C LEU A 129 -10.96 8.25 0.24
N SER A 130 -11.31 7.47 -0.81
CA SER A 130 -10.43 6.42 -1.33
C SER A 130 -9.17 7.02 -1.94
N SER A 131 -9.32 8.08 -2.73
CA SER A 131 -8.17 8.76 -3.36
C SER A 131 -7.20 9.28 -2.31
N ILE A 132 -7.72 9.97 -1.28
CA ILE A 132 -6.89 10.47 -0.18
C ILE A 132 -6.15 9.30 0.50
N ALA A 133 -6.86 8.20 0.78
CA ALA A 133 -6.26 7.04 1.44
C ALA A 133 -5.15 6.42 0.60
N ILE A 134 -5.40 6.25 -0.72
CA ILE A 134 -4.41 5.68 -1.64
C ILE A 134 -3.19 6.60 -1.76
N LEU A 135 -3.40 7.89 -2.00
CA LEU A 135 -2.29 8.84 -2.14
C LEU A 135 -1.46 8.93 -0.86
N THR A 136 -2.12 8.85 0.32
CA THR A 136 -1.41 8.82 1.61
C THR A 136 -0.58 7.54 1.76
N LEU A 137 -1.13 6.38 1.36
CA LEU A 137 -0.38 5.12 1.38
C LEU A 137 0.85 5.22 0.46
N GLU A 138 0.64 5.71 -0.76
CA GLU A 138 1.73 5.80 -1.73
C GLU A 138 2.77 6.86 -1.33
N TYR A 139 2.37 7.94 -0.66
CA TYR A 139 3.32 8.86 -0.04
C TYR A 139 4.20 8.13 0.99
N VAL A 140 3.58 7.29 1.82
CA VAL A 140 4.33 6.52 2.83
C VAL A 140 5.29 5.53 2.14
N ASN A 141 4.85 4.86 1.08
CA ASN A 141 5.73 3.98 0.28
C ASN A 141 6.89 4.78 -0.33
N TYR A 142 6.59 5.98 -0.86
CA TYR A 142 7.60 6.87 -1.44
C TYR A 142 8.72 7.15 -0.45
N ILE A 143 8.39 7.71 0.73
CA ILE A 143 9.42 8.15 1.68
C ILE A 143 10.16 6.98 2.33
N ARG A 144 9.53 5.82 2.44
CA ARG A 144 10.17 4.64 3.04
C ARG A 144 11.31 4.08 2.20
N HIS A 145 11.24 4.26 0.89
CA HIS A 145 12.21 3.64 -0.02
C HIS A 145 12.91 4.65 -0.93
N TRP A 146 12.64 5.93 -0.75
CA TRP A 146 13.18 6.98 -1.63
C TRP A 146 14.71 6.95 -1.63
N GLY A 147 15.28 6.80 -2.83
CA GLY A 147 16.73 6.83 -3.05
C GLY A 147 17.49 5.59 -2.58
N LEU A 148 16.80 4.61 -1.99
CA LEU A 148 17.46 3.40 -1.49
C LEU A 148 17.31 2.29 -2.53
N ARG A 149 18.45 1.68 -2.90
CA ARG A 149 18.48 0.65 -3.93
C ARG A 149 19.31 -0.54 -3.47
N ARG A 150 18.89 -1.73 -3.87
CA ARG A 150 19.71 -2.93 -3.72
C ARG A 150 20.76 -2.97 -4.83
N ASP A 151 21.96 -3.32 -4.47
CA ASP A 151 23.00 -3.63 -5.43
C ASP A 151 22.73 -5.00 -6.07
N ASP A 152 23.33 -5.25 -7.22
CA ASP A 152 23.18 -6.53 -7.93
C ASP A 152 23.64 -7.74 -7.09
N SER A 153 24.53 -7.51 -6.13
CA SER A 153 25.00 -8.52 -5.18
C SER A 153 23.98 -8.82 -4.07
N ASP A 154 23.04 -7.92 -3.82
CA ASP A 154 22.06 -8.05 -2.72
C ASP A 154 20.88 -8.91 -3.14
N LYS A 155 21.00 -10.20 -2.91
CA LYS A 155 19.94 -11.17 -3.25
C LYS A 155 18.70 -11.01 -2.38
N LYS A 156 18.81 -10.35 -1.22
CA LYS A 156 17.73 -10.21 -0.24
C LYS A 156 17.69 -8.80 0.33
N PHE A 157 16.53 -8.43 0.84
CA PHE A 157 16.35 -7.18 1.56
C PHE A 157 17.30 -7.13 2.78
N GLN A 158 17.90 -5.97 3.01
CA GLN A 158 18.73 -5.64 4.16
C GLN A 158 18.11 -4.43 4.88
N ALA A 159 18.47 -4.22 6.14
CA ALA A 159 17.89 -3.11 6.93
C ALA A 159 18.12 -1.74 6.31
N GLU A 160 19.22 -1.58 5.60
CA GLU A 160 19.61 -0.32 4.93
C GLU A 160 18.73 0.04 3.73
N HIS A 161 17.86 -0.86 3.28
CA HIS A 161 16.98 -0.62 2.11
C HIS A 161 15.64 0.01 2.48
N ALA A 162 15.47 0.47 3.73
CA ALA A 162 14.25 1.17 4.13
C ALA A 162 14.54 2.24 5.19
N TRP A 163 13.96 3.42 4.98
CA TRP A 163 14.03 4.52 5.94
C TRP A 163 13.16 4.23 7.16
N ASN A 164 13.68 4.51 8.35
CA ASN A 164 12.98 4.32 9.62
C ASN A 164 12.83 5.66 10.35
N THR A 165 11.94 5.71 11.35
CA THR A 165 11.88 6.86 12.26
C THR A 165 11.28 6.43 13.60
N GLU A 166 11.82 6.98 14.68
CA GLU A 166 11.32 6.78 16.04
C GLU A 166 10.41 7.96 16.49
N ALA A 167 10.06 8.87 15.58
CA ALA A 167 9.15 9.98 15.89
C ALA A 167 7.81 9.45 16.41
N LYS A 168 7.45 9.82 17.63
CA LYS A 168 6.32 9.24 18.38
C LYS A 168 4.99 9.28 17.63
N TRP A 169 4.64 10.44 17.03
CA TRP A 169 3.37 10.58 16.32
C TRP A 169 3.30 9.66 15.10
N SER A 170 4.40 9.54 14.37
CA SER A 170 4.47 8.63 13.21
C SER A 170 4.32 7.17 13.66
N ARG A 171 5.03 6.78 14.72
CA ARG A 171 4.95 5.43 15.26
C ARG A 171 3.52 5.08 15.68
N TRP A 172 2.92 5.93 16.52
CA TRP A 172 1.59 5.64 17.07
C TRP A 172 0.50 5.60 16.00
N SER A 173 0.53 6.55 15.06
CA SER A 173 -0.50 6.62 14.01
C SER A 173 -0.36 5.51 12.97
N LEU A 174 0.85 4.94 12.80
CA LEU A 174 1.14 3.93 11.81
C LEU A 174 1.42 2.54 12.43
N LEU A 175 0.99 2.32 13.67
CA LEU A 175 1.12 1.02 14.36
C LEU A 175 2.57 0.50 14.28
N GLU A 176 3.54 1.33 14.73
CA GLU A 176 4.98 1.01 14.75
C GLU A 176 5.59 0.67 13.38
N LEU A 177 4.83 0.76 12.28
CA LEU A 177 5.32 0.44 10.93
C LEU A 177 6.39 1.41 10.42
N THR A 178 6.73 2.43 11.21
CA THR A 178 7.90 3.28 10.95
C THR A 178 9.22 2.58 11.24
N ARG A 179 9.18 1.42 11.92
CA ARG A 179 10.29 0.48 12.07
C ARG A 179 10.28 -0.46 10.87
N HIS A 180 10.38 0.16 9.69
CA HIS A 180 10.03 -0.48 8.43
C HIS A 180 11.04 -1.55 8.02
N SER A 181 12.30 -1.35 8.36
CA SER A 181 13.33 -2.37 8.10
C SER A 181 13.04 -3.65 8.85
N ASP A 182 12.67 -3.54 10.14
CA ASP A 182 12.34 -4.72 10.94
C ASP A 182 11.07 -5.41 10.42
N HIS A 183 10.10 -4.61 9.96
CA HIS A 183 8.88 -5.15 9.34
C HIS A 183 9.21 -6.01 8.11
N HIS A 184 10.08 -5.52 7.21
CA HIS A 184 10.48 -6.28 6.02
C HIS A 184 11.28 -7.54 6.37
N LEU A 185 12.18 -7.44 7.33
CA LEU A 185 12.99 -8.59 7.76
C LEU A 185 12.16 -9.65 8.46
N ARG A 186 11.08 -9.25 9.13
CA ARG A 186 10.27 -10.13 9.96
C ARG A 186 8.77 -9.89 9.78
N ALA A 187 8.28 -9.92 8.54
CA ALA A 187 6.91 -9.54 8.15
C ALA A 187 5.78 -10.28 8.90
N SER A 188 6.06 -11.42 9.51
CA SER A 188 5.07 -12.18 10.30
C SER A 188 4.99 -11.75 11.76
N VAL A 189 5.89 -10.87 12.20
CA VAL A 189 5.92 -10.39 13.59
C VAL A 189 4.88 -9.26 13.73
N PRO A 190 4.00 -9.33 14.74
CA PRO A 190 2.99 -8.28 14.88
C PRO A 190 3.62 -6.94 15.26
N PHE A 191 2.95 -5.84 14.86
CA PHE A 191 3.50 -4.49 14.94
C PHE A 191 4.04 -4.12 16.33
N TRP A 192 3.38 -4.57 17.40
CA TRP A 192 3.81 -4.23 18.78
C TRP A 192 5.11 -4.91 19.20
N LYS A 193 5.66 -5.80 18.37
CA LYS A 193 6.95 -6.47 18.60
C LYS A 193 8.04 -5.98 17.65
N LEU A 194 7.74 -5.00 16.80
CA LEU A 194 8.75 -4.42 15.90
C LEU A 194 9.77 -3.61 16.71
N ARG A 195 11.04 -3.72 16.32
CA ARG A 195 12.17 -3.11 17.02
C ARG A 195 12.92 -2.14 16.11
N PRO A 196 13.55 -1.11 16.66
CA PRO A 196 14.47 -0.31 15.86
C PRO A 196 15.63 -1.17 15.39
N HIS A 197 16.13 -0.90 14.21
CA HIS A 197 17.26 -1.62 13.62
C HIS A 197 18.45 -0.67 13.51
N PRO A 198 19.62 -1.04 14.08
CA PRO A 198 20.75 -0.10 14.11
C PRO A 198 21.33 0.24 12.74
N ASP A 199 21.22 -0.68 11.80
CA ASP A 199 21.77 -0.49 10.44
C ASP A 199 20.79 0.22 9.50
N ALA A 200 19.57 0.49 9.94
CA ALA A 200 18.56 1.16 9.09
C ALA A 200 18.80 2.66 9.04
N PRO A 201 18.76 3.27 7.86
CA PRO A 201 18.87 4.73 7.77
C PRO A 201 17.65 5.38 8.45
N THR A 202 17.88 6.50 9.09
CA THR A 202 16.84 7.20 9.87
C THR A 202 16.45 8.49 9.17
N LEU A 203 15.14 8.67 8.97
CA LEU A 203 14.62 9.93 8.43
C LEU A 203 14.97 11.09 9.37
N PRO A 204 15.29 12.28 8.84
CA PRO A 204 15.63 13.45 9.66
C PRO A 204 14.46 13.90 10.56
N SER A 205 13.25 13.47 10.25
CA SER A 205 12.06 13.84 11.03
C SER A 205 10.99 12.74 10.87
N GLY A 206 9.83 12.93 11.50
CA GLY A 206 8.72 12.00 11.33
C GLY A 206 8.02 12.16 9.97
N TYR A 207 7.25 11.16 9.58
CA TYR A 207 6.58 11.10 8.26
C TYR A 207 5.78 12.36 7.94
N TYR A 208 5.12 12.93 8.93
CA TYR A 208 4.27 14.12 8.71
C TYR A 208 5.08 15.36 8.35
N ALA A 209 6.31 15.48 8.87
CA ALA A 209 7.21 16.60 8.54
C ALA A 209 7.90 16.42 7.19
N CYS A 210 8.04 15.17 6.73
CA CYS A 210 8.64 14.87 5.42
C CYS A 210 7.71 15.21 4.25
N TRP A 211 6.44 15.50 4.52
CA TRP A 211 5.46 15.80 3.46
C TRP A 211 5.89 16.98 2.58
N TRP A 212 6.30 18.09 3.22
CA TRP A 212 6.64 19.31 2.49
C TRP A 212 7.82 19.15 1.53
N PRO A 213 8.96 18.57 1.96
CA PRO A 213 10.08 18.37 1.02
C PRO A 213 9.75 17.47 -0.17
N CYS A 214 8.78 16.58 -0.04
CA CYS A 214 8.40 15.68 -1.12
C CYS A 214 7.60 16.36 -2.23
N LEU A 215 7.04 17.56 -1.94
CA LEU A 215 6.22 18.28 -2.92
C LEU A 215 6.97 19.25 -3.80
N UNK A 216 7.93 19.54 -3.20
CA UNK A 216 8.83 20.38 -3.80
C UNK A 216 9.64 19.78 -4.78
#